data_c93e145bca3f5420afed0a41c3462717
#
_entry.id   c93e145bca3f5420afed0a41c3462717
#
_cell.length_a   1.000
_cell.length_b   1.000
_cell.length_c   1.000
_cell.angle_alpha   90.00
_cell.angle_beta   90.00
_cell.angle_gamma   90.00
#
_symmetry.space_group_name_H-M   'P 1'
#
loop_
_entity.id
_entity.type
_entity.pdbx_description
1 polymer ?
#
loop_
_entity_poly.entity_id
_entity_poly.type
_entity_poly.pdbx_seq_one_letter_code
_entity_poly.pdbx_strand_id
1 'polypeptide(L)'
;TPGYNSFDEVELIHSSLPTIDLDEVDLTTHFAGRDWDYPFYINAMTGGSAKGGEINRKLAQVAEACGILFVTGSYSAALKDPQDSSYRVKDLHPDLLFATNIGIDKPLELGIQTIEETQPLFLQLHVNLMQELLMPEGERSFRNWQGHLAGYAKQLPVPLVLKEVGFGMDAGTIQRAIELGVRTVDISGRGGTSFAYIENRRGGNRSYLNDWGQTTVQALLGAQ
;
A
#
# COMPACT_ATOMS: atom_id res chain seq x y z
N THR A 1 10.13 12.98 -7.68
CA THR A 1 9.66 13.40 -9.01
C THR A 1 8.78 14.60 -8.83
N PRO A 2 9.01 15.71 -9.52
CA PRO A 2 8.03 16.78 -9.57
C PRO A 2 6.84 16.23 -10.36
N GLY A 3 5.81 15.80 -9.67
CA GLY A 3 4.59 15.27 -10.24
C GLY A 3 3.44 16.23 -9.94
N TYR A 4 2.56 16.41 -10.89
CA TYR A 4 1.27 17.04 -10.67
C TYR A 4 0.51 16.27 -9.59
N ASN A 5 0.09 16.97 -8.56
CA ASN A 5 -0.75 16.44 -7.49
C ASN A 5 -2.17 16.99 -7.64
N SER A 6 -3.12 16.15 -8.01
CA SER A 6 -4.51 16.58 -8.24
C SER A 6 -5.23 17.05 -6.97
N PHE A 7 -4.69 16.83 -5.78
CA PHE A 7 -5.20 17.42 -4.55
C PHE A 7 -5.02 18.93 -4.51
N ASP A 8 -4.07 19.50 -5.28
CA ASP A 8 -3.88 20.94 -5.40
C ASP A 8 -5.06 21.64 -6.11
N GLU A 9 -5.94 20.87 -6.79
CA GLU A 9 -7.17 21.34 -7.45
C GLU A 9 -8.42 21.09 -6.59
N VAL A 10 -8.29 20.47 -5.41
CA VAL A 10 -9.42 20.23 -4.51
C VAL A 10 -9.62 21.44 -3.61
N GLU A 11 -10.77 22.07 -3.73
CA GLU A 11 -11.17 23.17 -2.88
C GLU A 11 -12.21 22.71 -1.86
N LEU A 12 -11.97 23.00 -0.57
CA LEU A 12 -12.92 22.73 0.50
C LEU A 12 -13.89 23.90 0.64
N ILE A 13 -15.19 23.60 0.69
CA ILE A 13 -16.20 24.62 0.93
C ILE A 13 -16.10 25.08 2.38
N HIS A 14 -15.78 26.35 2.58
CA HIS A 14 -15.73 26.97 3.90
C HIS A 14 -17.14 27.22 4.44
N SER A 15 -17.47 26.67 5.62
CA SER A 15 -18.68 27.02 6.37
C SER A 15 -18.33 28.04 7.44
N SER A 16 -18.93 29.24 7.33
CA SER A 16 -18.73 30.35 8.29
C SER A 16 -19.57 30.23 9.56
N LEU A 17 -20.54 29.31 9.59
CA LEU A 17 -21.39 29.02 10.74
C LEU A 17 -21.31 27.52 11.06
N PRO A 18 -20.33 27.11 11.88
CA PRO A 18 -20.21 25.70 12.27
C PRO A 18 -21.37 25.30 13.19
N THR A 19 -21.73 24.01 13.19
CA THR A 19 -22.78 23.41 14.01
C THR A 19 -22.24 22.49 15.09
N ILE A 20 -20.91 22.38 15.18
CA ILE A 20 -20.20 21.55 16.17
C ILE A 20 -19.08 22.36 16.82
N ASP A 21 -18.72 22.01 18.04
CA ASP A 21 -17.54 22.53 18.72
C ASP A 21 -16.28 21.72 18.36
N LEU A 22 -15.09 22.26 18.65
CA LEU A 22 -13.82 21.63 18.26
C LEU A 22 -13.60 20.27 18.98
N ASP A 23 -14.08 20.14 20.20
CA ASP A 23 -14.00 18.91 21.02
C ASP A 23 -14.98 17.81 20.57
N GLU A 24 -15.95 18.14 19.71
CA GLU A 24 -16.86 17.17 19.09
C GLU A 24 -16.28 16.57 17.79
N VAL A 25 -15.11 17.06 17.33
CA VAL A 25 -14.45 16.54 16.11
C VAL A 25 -13.87 15.15 16.38
N ASP A 26 -14.46 14.14 15.75
CA ASP A 26 -14.01 12.74 15.81
C ASP A 26 -13.15 12.42 14.57
N LEU A 27 -11.90 11.95 14.79
CA LEU A 27 -10.97 11.52 13.76
C LEU A 27 -10.91 9.99 13.62
N THR A 28 -11.67 9.26 14.44
CA THR A 28 -11.67 7.80 14.37
C THR A 28 -12.18 7.30 13.02
N THR A 29 -11.65 6.18 12.57
CA THR A 29 -12.04 5.57 11.30
C THR A 29 -12.02 4.05 11.41
N HIS A 30 -12.76 3.38 10.54
CA HIS A 30 -12.81 1.92 10.47
C HIS A 30 -12.27 1.42 9.13
N PHE A 31 -11.21 0.62 9.16
CA PHE A 31 -10.74 -0.11 7.97
C PHE A 31 -9.99 -1.38 8.35
N ALA A 32 -9.86 -2.33 7.42
CA ALA A 32 -9.20 -3.61 7.64
C ALA A 32 -9.69 -4.34 8.91
N GLY A 33 -11.02 -4.25 9.20
CA GLY A 33 -11.67 -4.94 10.32
C GLY A 33 -11.35 -4.39 11.70
N ARG A 34 -10.84 -3.17 11.82
CA ARG A 34 -10.45 -2.54 13.08
C ARG A 34 -10.76 -1.05 13.08
N ASP A 35 -11.04 -0.50 14.28
CA ASP A 35 -11.12 0.93 14.52
C ASP A 35 -9.74 1.52 14.79
N TRP A 36 -9.53 2.72 14.29
CA TRP A 36 -8.27 3.47 14.35
C TRP A 36 -8.54 4.87 14.88
N ASP A 37 -7.66 5.37 15.75
CA ASP A 37 -7.80 6.71 16.34
C ASP A 37 -7.59 7.83 15.32
N TYR A 38 -6.89 7.53 14.21
CA TYR A 38 -6.58 8.50 13.16
C TYR A 38 -6.83 7.94 11.76
N PRO A 39 -7.32 8.78 10.80
CA PRO A 39 -7.63 8.34 9.44
C PRO A 39 -6.41 8.33 8.50
N PHE A 40 -5.21 8.15 9.05
CA PHE A 40 -3.96 8.09 8.27
C PHE A 40 -2.94 7.15 8.91
N TYR A 41 -2.01 6.68 8.11
CA TYR A 41 -0.90 5.82 8.54
C TYR A 41 0.32 5.97 7.62
N ILE A 42 1.48 5.45 8.03
CA ILE A 42 2.69 5.40 7.21
C ILE A 42 2.60 4.19 6.30
N ASN A 43 2.36 4.43 5.00
CA ASN A 43 2.12 3.39 4.01
C ASN A 43 3.40 2.72 3.51
N ALA A 44 3.24 1.54 2.87
CA ALA A 44 4.30 0.66 2.41
C ALA A 44 5.21 1.28 1.33
N MET A 45 6.47 1.54 1.65
CA MET A 45 7.43 2.10 0.70
C MET A 45 8.81 1.44 0.76
N THR A 46 9.40 1.24 1.92
CA THR A 46 10.83 0.91 2.08
C THR A 46 11.07 -0.48 2.68
N GLY A 47 12.21 -1.07 2.30
CA GLY A 47 12.70 -2.38 2.74
C GLY A 47 13.71 -2.92 1.74
N GLY A 48 14.25 -4.12 1.98
CA GLY A 48 15.12 -4.84 1.05
C GLY A 48 16.54 -4.28 0.93
N SER A 49 16.98 -3.46 1.87
CA SER A 49 18.35 -2.93 1.91
C SER A 49 18.69 -2.37 3.29
N ALA A 50 20.00 -2.23 3.59
CA ALA A 50 20.45 -1.64 4.86
C ALA A 50 19.91 -0.22 5.07
N LYS A 51 19.89 0.62 4.01
CA LYS A 51 19.31 1.97 4.06
C LYS A 51 17.80 1.94 4.25
N GLY A 52 17.10 1.02 3.58
CA GLY A 52 15.66 0.79 3.77
C GLY A 52 15.35 0.41 5.22
N GLY A 53 16.15 -0.46 5.82
CA GLY A 53 16.04 -0.84 7.23
C GLY A 53 16.26 0.32 8.20
N GLU A 54 17.23 1.21 7.92
CA GLU A 54 17.44 2.42 8.74
C GLU A 54 16.20 3.34 8.67
N ILE A 55 15.65 3.54 7.48
CA ILE A 55 14.43 4.35 7.29
C ILE A 55 13.26 3.69 8.02
N ASN A 56 13.04 2.39 7.86
CA ASN A 56 11.97 1.66 8.52
C ASN A 56 12.04 1.77 10.04
N ARG A 57 13.23 1.67 10.65
CA ARG A 57 13.39 1.85 12.11
C ARG A 57 12.99 3.26 12.56
N LYS A 58 13.38 4.29 11.83
CA LYS A 58 13.00 5.68 12.15
C LYS A 58 11.49 5.90 12.00
N LEU A 59 10.89 5.37 10.94
CA LEU A 59 9.44 5.47 10.72
C LEU A 59 8.65 4.68 11.77
N ALA A 60 9.12 3.49 12.16
CA ALA A 60 8.52 2.71 13.24
C ALA A 60 8.55 3.47 14.57
N GLN A 61 9.68 4.11 14.91
CA GLN A 61 9.80 4.94 16.11
C GLN A 61 8.80 6.11 16.10
N VAL A 62 8.63 6.79 14.97
CA VAL A 62 7.64 7.87 14.82
C VAL A 62 6.22 7.32 14.94
N ALA A 63 5.92 6.21 14.26
CA ALA A 63 4.59 5.60 14.28
C ALA A 63 4.19 5.17 15.70
N GLU A 64 5.10 4.52 16.44
CA GLU A 64 4.88 4.11 17.83
C GLU A 64 4.65 5.32 18.74
N ALA A 65 5.49 6.37 18.63
CA ALA A 65 5.35 7.59 19.42
C ALA A 65 4.04 8.35 19.14
N CYS A 66 3.50 8.26 17.93
CA CYS A 66 2.26 8.91 17.52
C CYS A 66 1.02 8.02 17.64
N GLY A 67 1.16 6.75 17.98
CA GLY A 67 0.04 5.78 18.03
C GLY A 67 -0.58 5.52 16.68
N ILE A 68 0.18 5.65 15.57
CA ILE A 68 -0.31 5.39 14.21
C ILE A 68 0.26 4.10 13.62
N LEU A 69 -0.45 3.55 12.64
CA LEU A 69 -0.01 2.34 11.94
C LEU A 69 1.22 2.60 11.05
N PHE A 70 2.13 1.64 11.02
CA PHE A 70 3.24 1.59 10.07
C PHE A 70 3.18 0.33 9.21
N VAL A 71 3.38 0.49 7.89
CA VAL A 71 3.45 -0.62 6.93
C VAL A 71 4.80 -0.59 6.23
N THR A 72 5.54 -1.71 6.28
CA THR A 72 6.79 -1.84 5.53
C THR A 72 6.55 -2.05 4.03
N GLY A 73 7.55 -1.76 3.21
CA GLY A 73 7.55 -2.15 1.79
C GLY A 73 7.43 -3.67 1.60
N SER A 74 7.44 -4.10 0.34
CA SER A 74 7.21 -5.51 0.00
C SER A 74 8.18 -6.46 0.69
N TYR A 75 7.65 -7.39 1.46
CA TYR A 75 8.42 -8.45 2.16
C TYR A 75 9.08 -9.44 1.19
N SER A 76 8.79 -9.34 -0.11
CA SER A 76 9.37 -10.22 -1.15
C SER A 76 10.90 -10.26 -1.17
N ALA A 77 11.58 -9.22 -0.68
CA ALA A 77 13.03 -9.22 -0.55
C ALA A 77 13.49 -10.12 0.60
N ALA A 78 12.84 -10.06 1.77
CA ALA A 78 13.16 -10.92 2.90
C ALA A 78 12.87 -12.40 2.63
N LEU A 79 11.84 -12.72 1.83
CA LEU A 79 11.59 -14.10 1.39
C LEU A 79 12.74 -14.67 0.52
N LYS A 80 13.50 -13.81 -0.17
CA LYS A 80 14.66 -14.21 -0.97
C LYS A 80 15.94 -14.22 -0.14
N ASP A 81 16.04 -13.38 0.87
CA ASP A 81 17.18 -13.27 1.78
C ASP A 81 16.69 -13.25 3.24
N PRO A 82 16.62 -14.43 3.90
CA PRO A 82 16.20 -14.51 5.31
C PRO A 82 17.07 -13.75 6.30
N GLN A 83 18.26 -13.28 5.90
CA GLN A 83 19.14 -12.45 6.73
C GLN A 83 18.79 -10.95 6.63
N ASP A 84 17.88 -10.57 5.74
CA ASP A 84 17.43 -9.18 5.61
C ASP A 84 16.66 -8.73 6.86
N SER A 85 17.30 -7.93 7.69
CA SER A 85 16.70 -7.38 8.90
C SER A 85 15.90 -6.09 8.67
N SER A 86 15.79 -5.62 7.43
CA SER A 86 15.16 -4.32 7.13
C SER A 86 13.67 -4.27 7.45
N TYR A 87 13.03 -5.42 7.62
CA TYR A 87 11.60 -5.58 7.94
C TYR A 87 11.33 -5.91 9.41
N ARG A 88 12.37 -6.20 10.21
CA ARG A 88 12.24 -6.65 11.61
C ARG A 88 12.03 -5.47 12.58
N VAL A 89 11.10 -4.58 12.27
CA VAL A 89 10.85 -3.38 13.08
C VAL A 89 10.21 -3.72 14.42
N LYS A 90 9.40 -4.78 14.50
CA LYS A 90 8.76 -5.23 15.75
C LYS A 90 9.74 -5.80 16.77
N ASP A 91 10.92 -6.23 16.37
CA ASP A 91 11.95 -6.68 17.30
C ASP A 91 12.43 -5.55 18.23
N LEU A 92 12.37 -4.30 17.75
CA LEU A 92 12.73 -3.09 18.49
C LEU A 92 11.51 -2.33 19.02
N HIS A 93 10.36 -2.53 18.43
CA HIS A 93 9.11 -1.82 18.68
C HIS A 93 7.96 -2.84 18.84
N PRO A 94 7.88 -3.62 19.94
CA PRO A 94 6.93 -4.72 20.10
C PRO A 94 5.47 -4.25 20.11
N ASP A 95 5.19 -3.05 20.61
CA ASP A 95 3.83 -2.47 20.71
C ASP A 95 3.41 -1.70 19.44
N LEU A 96 4.28 -1.63 18.42
CA LEU A 96 4.01 -0.95 17.17
C LEU A 96 2.73 -1.50 16.50
N LEU A 97 1.83 -0.61 16.13
CA LEU A 97 0.74 -0.93 15.22
C LEU A 97 1.35 -1.17 13.83
N PHE A 98 1.37 -2.44 13.41
CA PHE A 98 2.18 -2.87 12.29
C PHE A 98 1.39 -3.68 11.28
N ALA A 99 1.64 -3.42 10.00
CA ALA A 99 1.21 -4.26 8.90
C ALA A 99 2.36 -4.49 7.91
N THR A 100 2.20 -5.47 7.04
CA THR A 100 3.20 -5.84 6.04
C THR A 100 2.61 -5.88 4.64
N ASN A 101 3.48 -5.97 3.64
CA ASN A 101 3.11 -5.90 2.23
C ASN A 101 3.80 -7.01 1.44
N ILE A 102 3.09 -7.58 0.45
CA ILE A 102 3.64 -8.56 -0.49
C ILE A 102 3.02 -8.35 -1.87
N GLY A 103 3.71 -8.78 -2.94
CA GLY A 103 3.19 -8.70 -4.30
C GLY A 103 2.18 -9.79 -4.63
N ILE A 104 1.18 -9.47 -5.45
CA ILE A 104 0.16 -10.42 -5.93
C ILE A 104 0.73 -11.57 -6.78
N ASP A 105 1.94 -11.41 -7.29
CA ASP A 105 2.69 -12.44 -8.01
C ASP A 105 3.09 -13.63 -7.11
N LYS A 106 3.05 -13.46 -5.78
CA LYS A 106 3.41 -14.49 -4.83
C LYS A 106 2.23 -15.42 -4.55
N PRO A 107 2.46 -16.75 -4.50
CA PRO A 107 1.43 -17.70 -4.10
C PRO A 107 1.04 -17.52 -2.63
N LEU A 108 -0.15 -18.01 -2.27
CA LEU A 108 -0.75 -17.84 -0.93
C LEU A 108 0.16 -18.32 0.21
N GLU A 109 0.90 -19.40 -0.02
CA GLU A 109 1.80 -20.01 0.98
C GLU A 109 2.87 -18.99 1.44
N LEU A 110 3.41 -18.19 0.52
CA LEU A 110 4.38 -17.14 0.85
C LEU A 110 3.71 -15.97 1.60
N GLY A 111 2.45 -15.69 1.31
CA GLY A 111 1.68 -14.71 2.09
C GLY A 111 1.44 -15.18 3.53
N ILE A 112 1.10 -16.45 3.73
CA ILE A 112 0.95 -17.07 5.05
C ILE A 112 2.28 -17.05 5.80
N GLN A 113 3.37 -17.48 5.17
CA GLN A 113 4.73 -17.40 5.74
C GLN A 113 5.07 -15.96 6.17
N THR A 114 4.78 -14.97 5.32
CA THR A 114 5.01 -13.56 5.66
C THR A 114 4.24 -13.14 6.92
N ILE A 115 2.99 -13.60 7.08
CA ILE A 115 2.18 -13.32 8.27
C ILE A 115 2.77 -14.00 9.51
N GLU A 116 3.19 -15.24 9.41
CA GLU A 116 3.80 -16.00 10.52
C GLU A 116 5.10 -15.34 10.99
N GLU A 117 5.94 -14.87 10.06
CA GLU A 117 7.23 -14.26 10.37
C GLU A 117 7.09 -12.81 10.91
N THR A 118 6.07 -12.05 10.47
CA THR A 118 5.96 -10.63 10.79
C THR A 118 4.83 -10.27 11.74
N GLN A 119 3.87 -11.17 11.96
CA GLN A 119 2.71 -11.00 12.85
C GLN A 119 2.00 -9.65 12.68
N PRO A 120 1.53 -9.31 11.46
CA PRO A 120 0.92 -8.03 11.15
C PRO A 120 -0.54 -7.98 11.57
N LEU A 121 -1.09 -6.78 11.74
CA LEU A 121 -2.52 -6.56 11.95
C LEU A 121 -3.36 -6.86 10.70
N PHE A 122 -2.79 -6.64 9.52
CA PHE A 122 -3.34 -7.01 8.22
C PHE A 122 -2.22 -7.20 7.19
N LEU A 123 -2.53 -7.83 6.07
CA LEU A 123 -1.63 -7.96 4.93
C LEU A 123 -2.07 -7.03 3.79
N GLN A 124 -1.16 -6.17 3.30
CA GLN A 124 -1.34 -5.53 2.01
C GLN A 124 -0.87 -6.45 0.88
N LEU A 125 -1.72 -6.70 -0.08
CA LEU A 125 -1.38 -7.39 -1.32
C LEU A 125 -1.33 -6.34 -2.43
N HIS A 126 -0.12 -5.99 -2.91
CA HIS A 126 -0.03 -4.98 -3.95
C HIS A 126 -0.17 -5.55 -5.36
N VAL A 127 -0.87 -4.78 -6.19
CA VAL A 127 -0.96 -4.97 -7.65
C VAL A 127 -0.14 -3.87 -8.32
N ASN A 128 0.79 -4.24 -9.18
CA ASN A 128 1.78 -3.33 -9.76
C ASN A 128 2.01 -3.61 -11.25
N LEU A 129 0.95 -3.93 -11.99
CA LEU A 129 0.99 -4.33 -13.40
C LEU A 129 1.90 -3.42 -14.25
N MET A 130 1.70 -2.11 -14.16
CA MET A 130 2.46 -1.17 -14.97
C MET A 130 3.93 -1.13 -14.56
N GLN A 131 4.23 -1.19 -13.27
CA GLN A 131 5.61 -1.27 -12.79
C GLN A 131 6.30 -2.53 -13.32
N GLU A 132 5.66 -3.69 -13.23
CA GLU A 132 6.19 -4.96 -13.76
C GLU A 132 6.46 -4.89 -15.26
N LEU A 133 5.57 -4.26 -16.03
CA LEU A 133 5.77 -4.08 -17.47
C LEU A 133 6.96 -3.16 -17.80
N LEU A 134 7.29 -2.23 -16.92
CA LEU A 134 8.40 -1.28 -17.11
C LEU A 134 9.74 -1.85 -16.63
N MET A 135 9.75 -2.68 -15.60
CA MET A 135 10.95 -3.33 -15.08
C MET A 135 11.55 -4.29 -16.13
N PRO A 136 12.87 -4.25 -16.40
CA PRO A 136 13.51 -5.24 -17.28
C PRO A 136 13.32 -6.68 -16.77
N GLU A 137 13.42 -6.87 -15.45
CA GLU A 137 13.25 -8.14 -14.74
C GLU A 137 11.81 -8.45 -14.31
N GLY A 138 10.86 -7.60 -14.67
CA GLY A 138 9.49 -7.69 -14.18
C GLY A 138 8.69 -8.88 -14.72
N GLU A 139 7.63 -9.22 -14.02
CA GLU A 139 6.69 -10.29 -14.39
C GLU A 139 6.01 -9.98 -15.74
N ARG A 140 5.72 -11.04 -16.50
CA ARG A 140 5.04 -10.96 -17.82
C ARG A 140 3.80 -11.86 -17.90
N SER A 141 3.51 -12.63 -16.83
CA SER A 141 2.38 -13.56 -16.76
C SER A 141 1.42 -13.14 -15.66
N PHE A 142 0.39 -12.39 -16.01
CA PHE A 142 -0.58 -11.81 -15.06
C PHE A 142 -1.86 -12.64 -14.92
N ARG A 143 -1.99 -13.72 -15.69
CA ARG A 143 -3.23 -14.51 -15.77
C ARG A 143 -3.65 -15.10 -14.44
N ASN A 144 -2.69 -15.45 -13.58
CA ASN A 144 -2.94 -16.08 -12.29
C ASN A 144 -3.27 -15.10 -11.17
N TRP A 145 -3.13 -13.78 -11.37
CA TRP A 145 -3.32 -12.78 -10.32
C TRP A 145 -4.72 -12.81 -9.70
N GLN A 146 -5.76 -13.02 -10.51
CA GLN A 146 -7.12 -13.13 -9.98
C GLN A 146 -7.31 -14.40 -9.13
N GLY A 147 -6.69 -15.52 -9.53
CA GLY A 147 -6.69 -16.75 -8.74
C GLY A 147 -5.94 -16.58 -7.41
N HIS A 148 -4.78 -15.91 -7.44
CA HIS A 148 -4.05 -15.56 -6.21
C HIS A 148 -4.91 -14.68 -5.31
N LEU A 149 -5.49 -13.59 -5.84
CA LEU A 149 -6.34 -12.68 -5.07
C LEU A 149 -7.51 -13.42 -4.40
N ALA A 150 -8.21 -14.29 -5.13
CA ALA A 150 -9.30 -15.11 -4.56
C ALA A 150 -8.81 -16.05 -3.45
N GLY A 151 -7.62 -16.64 -3.60
CA GLY A 151 -6.98 -17.48 -2.59
C GLY A 151 -6.68 -16.66 -1.32
N TYR A 152 -6.03 -15.52 -1.48
CA TYR A 152 -5.73 -14.60 -0.38
C TYR A 152 -7.00 -14.11 0.32
N ALA A 153 -7.99 -13.61 -0.40
CA ALA A 153 -9.23 -13.10 0.17
C ALA A 153 -10.00 -14.15 1.00
N LYS A 154 -9.88 -15.44 0.63
CA LYS A 154 -10.62 -16.52 1.29
C LYS A 154 -9.89 -17.15 2.48
N GLN A 155 -8.56 -17.17 2.46
CA GLN A 155 -7.79 -18.08 3.33
C GLN A 155 -6.82 -17.36 4.28
N LEU A 156 -6.63 -16.04 4.16
CA LEU A 156 -5.75 -15.33 5.07
C LEU A 156 -6.29 -15.35 6.51
N PRO A 157 -5.41 -15.56 7.52
CA PRO A 157 -5.79 -15.48 8.93
C PRO A 157 -5.92 -14.04 9.47
N VAL A 158 -5.54 -13.04 8.66
CA VAL A 158 -5.63 -11.61 8.96
C VAL A 158 -6.39 -10.88 7.85
N PRO A 159 -6.94 -9.68 8.09
CA PRO A 159 -7.57 -8.90 7.03
C PRO A 159 -6.66 -8.65 5.83
N LEU A 160 -7.24 -8.63 4.63
CA LEU A 160 -6.58 -8.33 3.37
C LEU A 160 -6.88 -6.89 2.93
N VAL A 161 -5.85 -6.14 2.57
CA VAL A 161 -5.95 -4.86 1.87
C VAL A 161 -5.34 -5.01 0.47
N LEU A 162 -6.15 -4.90 -0.57
CA LEU A 162 -5.64 -4.89 -1.95
C LEU A 162 -5.14 -3.48 -2.26
N LYS A 163 -3.87 -3.35 -2.66
CA LYS A 163 -3.21 -2.06 -2.85
C LYS A 163 -2.68 -1.88 -4.26
N GLU A 164 -3.00 -0.75 -4.87
CA GLU A 164 -2.30 -0.23 -6.05
C GLU A 164 -1.02 0.53 -5.63
N VAL A 165 -0.11 0.79 -6.57
CA VAL A 165 1.23 1.33 -6.27
C VAL A 165 1.51 2.72 -6.87
N GLY A 166 0.47 3.44 -7.32
CA GLY A 166 0.61 4.81 -7.80
C GLY A 166 0.11 5.05 -9.22
N PHE A 167 -0.65 4.11 -9.80
CA PHE A 167 -1.26 4.26 -11.12
C PHE A 167 -2.79 4.43 -11.06
N GLY A 168 -3.38 4.26 -9.87
CA GLY A 168 -4.81 4.36 -9.62
C GLY A 168 -5.56 3.07 -9.92
N MET A 169 -6.49 2.72 -9.03
CA MET A 169 -7.38 1.57 -9.21
C MET A 169 -8.70 2.06 -9.79
N ASP A 170 -9.11 1.51 -10.93
CA ASP A 170 -10.37 1.85 -11.59
C ASP A 170 -11.56 1.10 -10.96
N ALA A 171 -12.77 1.63 -11.19
CA ALA A 171 -14.01 1.06 -10.66
C ALA A 171 -14.23 -0.41 -11.06
N GLY A 172 -13.86 -0.78 -12.29
CA GLY A 172 -13.98 -2.16 -12.76
C GLY A 172 -13.05 -3.13 -12.01
N THR A 173 -11.85 -2.68 -11.67
CA THR A 173 -10.90 -3.44 -10.84
C THR A 173 -11.43 -3.56 -9.41
N ILE A 174 -11.96 -2.49 -8.83
CA ILE A 174 -12.56 -2.49 -7.49
C ILE A 174 -13.74 -3.47 -7.44
N GLN A 175 -14.67 -3.39 -8.40
CA GLN A 175 -15.82 -4.28 -8.47
C GLN A 175 -15.39 -5.75 -8.54
N ARG A 176 -14.39 -6.06 -9.35
CA ARG A 176 -13.85 -7.43 -9.48
C ARG A 176 -13.17 -7.90 -8.19
N ALA A 177 -12.47 -7.01 -7.49
CA ALA A 177 -11.88 -7.32 -6.20
C ALA A 177 -12.96 -7.67 -5.15
N ILE A 178 -14.06 -6.91 -5.12
CA ILE A 178 -15.22 -7.18 -4.25
C ILE A 178 -15.82 -8.56 -4.56
N GLU A 179 -16.02 -8.89 -5.84
CA GLU A 179 -16.54 -10.19 -6.29
C GLU A 179 -15.63 -11.36 -5.85
N LEU A 180 -14.31 -11.12 -5.79
CA LEU A 180 -13.32 -12.09 -5.31
C LEU A 180 -13.19 -12.15 -3.77
N GLY A 181 -13.97 -11.32 -3.03
CA GLY A 181 -14.05 -11.34 -1.57
C GLY A 181 -13.20 -10.29 -0.86
N VAL A 182 -12.53 -9.37 -1.58
CA VAL A 182 -11.80 -8.26 -0.98
C VAL A 182 -12.77 -7.27 -0.31
N ARG A 183 -12.42 -6.77 0.87
CA ARG A 183 -13.25 -5.84 1.65
C ARG A 183 -12.63 -4.45 1.80
N THR A 184 -11.33 -4.33 1.58
CA THR A 184 -10.61 -3.07 1.74
C THR A 184 -9.64 -2.90 0.56
N VAL A 185 -9.66 -1.73 -0.07
CA VAL A 185 -8.76 -1.37 -1.17
C VAL A 185 -8.00 -0.08 -0.86
N ASP A 186 -6.75 -0.02 -1.28
CA ASP A 186 -5.92 1.19 -1.35
C ASP A 186 -5.74 1.53 -2.83
N ILE A 187 -6.39 2.58 -3.29
CA ILE A 187 -6.51 2.93 -4.70
C ILE A 187 -5.30 3.65 -5.30
N SER A 188 -4.36 4.08 -4.49
CA SER A 188 -3.04 4.67 -4.82
C SER A 188 -2.88 5.23 -6.24
N GLY A 189 -3.41 6.42 -6.50
CA GLY A 189 -3.25 7.10 -7.79
C GLY A 189 -1.96 7.94 -7.89
N ARG A 190 -1.73 8.55 -9.06
CA ARG A 190 -0.63 9.49 -9.28
C ARG A 190 -0.77 10.73 -8.39
N GLY A 191 0.35 11.29 -7.97
CA GLY A 191 0.39 12.50 -7.15
C GLY A 191 1.61 12.59 -6.23
N GLY A 192 2.45 11.58 -6.23
CA GLY A 192 3.68 11.51 -5.44
C GLY A 192 4.79 10.77 -6.18
N THR A 193 5.27 9.67 -5.59
CA THR A 193 6.31 8.83 -6.19
C THR A 193 5.78 8.16 -7.46
N SER A 194 6.48 8.35 -8.59
CA SER A 194 6.19 7.67 -9.85
C SER A 194 7.10 6.47 -10.04
N PHE A 195 6.57 5.26 -9.88
CA PHE A 195 7.33 4.05 -10.15
C PHE A 195 7.68 3.92 -11.64
N ALA A 196 6.82 4.39 -12.55
CA ALA A 196 7.16 4.43 -13.98
C ALA A 196 8.42 5.25 -14.25
N TYR A 197 8.53 6.43 -13.66
CA TYR A 197 9.72 7.26 -13.78
C TYR A 197 10.96 6.58 -13.19
N ILE A 198 10.81 5.97 -12.00
CA ILE A 198 11.91 5.27 -11.33
C ILE A 198 12.42 4.11 -12.19
N GLU A 199 11.52 3.25 -12.68
CA GLU A 199 11.91 2.09 -13.50
C GLU A 199 12.54 2.50 -14.83
N ASN A 200 12.04 3.56 -15.47
CA ASN A 200 12.67 4.10 -16.66
C ASN A 200 14.08 4.66 -16.38
N ARG A 201 14.34 5.20 -15.19
CA ARG A 201 15.69 5.65 -14.76
C ARG A 201 16.63 4.47 -14.42
N ARG A 202 16.10 3.31 -14.04
CA ARG A 202 16.87 2.09 -13.75
C ARG A 202 17.30 1.32 -15.01
N GLY A 203 16.93 1.76 -16.20
CA GLY A 203 17.29 1.12 -17.46
C GLY A 203 16.10 0.86 -18.38
N GLY A 204 14.91 1.30 -18.01
CA GLY A 204 13.74 1.27 -18.88
C GLY A 204 13.90 2.21 -20.08
N ASN A 205 13.16 1.92 -21.15
CA ASN A 205 13.17 2.70 -22.40
C ASN A 205 11.77 3.18 -22.81
N ARG A 206 10.84 3.27 -21.86
CA ARG A 206 9.43 3.60 -22.08
C ARG A 206 9.01 4.87 -21.34
N SER A 207 9.83 5.92 -21.46
CA SER A 207 9.60 7.20 -20.77
C SER A 207 8.26 7.86 -21.11
N TYR A 208 7.66 7.53 -22.25
CA TYR A 208 6.32 7.95 -22.65
C TYR A 208 5.20 7.42 -21.72
N LEU A 209 5.50 6.45 -20.85
CA LEU A 209 4.59 5.91 -19.84
C LEU A 209 4.81 6.51 -18.44
N ASN A 210 5.69 7.50 -18.27
CA ASN A 210 5.97 8.10 -16.96
C ASN A 210 4.72 8.71 -16.29
N ASP A 211 3.79 9.21 -17.11
CA ASP A 211 2.53 9.82 -16.66
C ASP A 211 1.31 8.90 -16.83
N TRP A 212 1.55 7.60 -16.97
CA TRP A 212 0.48 6.62 -17.10
C TRP A 212 -0.34 6.51 -15.80
N GLY A 213 -1.65 6.28 -15.93
CA GLY A 213 -2.57 6.03 -14.83
C GLY A 213 -3.42 7.25 -14.44
N GLN A 214 -4.31 7.03 -13.48
CA GLN A 214 -5.20 8.03 -12.92
C GLN A 214 -4.51 8.78 -11.79
N THR A 215 -4.90 10.04 -11.55
CA THR A 215 -4.53 10.74 -10.31
C THR A 215 -5.30 10.15 -9.13
N THR A 216 -4.82 10.38 -7.91
CA THR A 216 -5.51 9.87 -6.71
C THR A 216 -6.93 10.42 -6.58
N VAL A 217 -7.16 11.71 -6.90
CA VAL A 217 -8.50 12.30 -6.89
C VAL A 217 -9.41 11.65 -7.93
N GLN A 218 -8.91 11.40 -9.16
CA GLN A 218 -9.69 10.70 -10.19
C GLN A 218 -10.05 9.28 -9.76
N ALA A 219 -9.11 8.55 -9.16
CA ALA A 219 -9.36 7.20 -8.66
C ALA A 219 -10.38 7.20 -7.50
N LEU A 220 -10.32 8.18 -6.57
CA LEU A 220 -11.30 8.36 -5.49
C LEU A 220 -12.71 8.62 -6.04
N LEU A 221 -12.85 9.54 -6.99
CA LEU A 221 -14.13 9.84 -7.63
C LEU A 221 -14.68 8.66 -8.41
N GLY A 222 -13.82 7.86 -9.02
CA GLY A 222 -14.22 6.63 -9.73
C GLY A 222 -14.56 5.45 -8.82
N ALA A 223 -14.21 5.51 -7.54
CA ALA A 223 -14.49 4.47 -6.54
C ALA A 223 -15.83 4.64 -5.82
N GLN A 224 -16.55 5.75 -6.06
CA GLN A 224 -17.89 6.01 -5.54
C GLN A 224 -18.93 5.25 -6.35
#